data_3ff7f4d9f3e3632ded955d91977f0585
#
_entry.id   3ff7f4d9f3e3632ded955d91977f0585
#
_cell.length_a   1.000
_cell.length_b   1.000
_cell.length_c   1.000
_cell.angle_alpha   90.00
_cell.angle_beta   90.00
_cell.angle_gamma   90.00
#
_symmetry.space_group_name_H-M   'P 1'
#
loop_
_entity.id
_entity.type
_entity.pdbx_description
1 polymer ?
#
loop_
_entity_poly.entity_id
_entity_poly.type
_entity_poly.pdbx_seq_one_letter_code
_entity_poly.pdbx_strand_id
1 'polypeptide(L)'
;MTIKLGSLAADLTKERDGEWIEPKEWPGLNPEKPMEQTPLPGVAFYVRSTNYPAYVTARQAALEDLKKDYPDDKVPTEVAVRIEAQLAVEHLLIDWRGFDITYSAEAVKTILAAEEHRVLRSMIYWCAGRVGKRRVEFVKDAAKNSGAPSAGK
;
A
#
# COMPACT_ATOMS: atom_id res chain seq x y z
N MET A 1 -25.05 -12.04 -12.55
CA MET A 1 -24.59 -10.66 -12.31
C MET A 1 -23.36 -10.36 -13.14
N THR A 2 -23.26 -9.14 -13.56
CA THR A 2 -22.15 -8.70 -14.42
C THR A 2 -21.33 -7.67 -13.69
N ILE A 3 -20.02 -7.77 -13.80
CA ILE A 3 -19.12 -6.78 -13.19
C ILE A 3 -19.17 -5.49 -13.99
N LYS A 4 -19.31 -4.39 -13.28
CA LYS A 4 -19.21 -3.06 -13.89
C LYS A 4 -17.72 -2.79 -14.13
N LEU A 5 -17.31 -2.79 -15.40
CA LEU A 5 -15.89 -2.71 -15.78
C LEU A 5 -15.20 -1.49 -15.17
N GLY A 6 -15.87 -0.35 -15.16
CA GLY A 6 -15.28 0.87 -14.58
C GLY A 6 -14.94 0.76 -13.09
N SER A 7 -15.58 -0.17 -12.36
CA SER A 7 -15.29 -0.36 -10.95
C SER A 7 -13.96 -1.08 -10.71
N LEU A 8 -13.34 -1.63 -11.76
CA LEU A 8 -12.00 -2.22 -11.67
C LEU A 8 -10.89 -1.21 -11.96
N ALA A 9 -11.26 -0.03 -12.45
CA ALA A 9 -10.28 0.99 -12.82
C ALA A 9 -9.69 1.66 -11.57
N ALA A 10 -8.38 1.86 -11.56
CA ALA A 10 -7.70 2.58 -10.49
C ALA A 10 -8.03 4.07 -10.56
N ASP A 11 -8.05 4.72 -9.39
CA ASP A 11 -8.16 6.16 -9.31
C ASP A 11 -6.76 6.77 -9.40
N LEU A 12 -6.37 7.21 -10.59
CA LEU A 12 -5.01 7.69 -10.87
C LEU A 12 -4.68 8.97 -10.10
N THR A 13 -5.68 9.80 -9.79
CA THR A 13 -5.46 11.01 -9.02
C THR A 13 -5.04 10.66 -7.58
N LYS A 14 -5.73 9.70 -6.97
CA LYS A 14 -5.37 9.23 -5.63
C LYS A 14 -4.01 8.55 -5.62
N GLU A 15 -3.70 7.79 -6.68
CA GLU A 15 -2.38 7.13 -6.77
C GLU A 15 -1.25 8.13 -6.72
N ARG A 16 -1.42 9.29 -7.38
CA ARG A 16 -0.42 10.33 -7.45
C ARG A 16 -0.43 11.25 -6.23
N ASP A 17 -1.60 11.67 -5.78
CA ASP A 17 -1.73 12.69 -4.74
C ASP A 17 -1.77 12.11 -3.32
N GLY A 18 -2.11 10.83 -3.21
CA GLY A 18 -2.20 10.15 -1.93
C GLY A 18 -3.62 9.95 -1.44
N GLU A 19 -3.75 9.06 -0.48
CA GLU A 19 -5.01 8.69 0.13
C GLU A 19 -4.75 8.20 1.55
N TRP A 20 -5.64 8.53 2.50
CA TRP A 20 -5.58 7.94 3.84
C TRP A 20 -6.06 6.50 3.78
N ILE A 21 -5.20 5.57 4.21
CA ILE A 21 -5.52 4.14 4.26
C ILE A 21 -5.38 3.68 5.70
N GLU A 22 -6.42 3.00 6.21
CA GLU A 22 -6.41 2.39 7.53
C GLU A 22 -6.18 0.89 7.40
N PRO A 23 -5.12 0.34 7.97
CA PRO A 23 -4.93 -1.11 7.95
C PRO A 23 -5.96 -1.86 8.81
N LYS A 24 -6.53 -1.20 9.82
CA LYS A 24 -7.59 -1.68 10.73
C LYS A 24 -7.13 -2.77 11.67
N GLU A 25 -6.44 -3.78 11.20
CA GLU A 25 -5.89 -4.86 12.02
C GLU A 25 -4.65 -5.43 11.35
N TRP A 26 -3.83 -6.11 12.14
CA TRP A 26 -2.58 -6.68 11.63
C TRP A 26 -2.27 -7.99 12.33
N PRO A 27 -1.82 -9.04 11.59
CA PRO A 27 -1.48 -10.32 12.18
C PRO A 27 -0.06 -10.31 12.77
N GLY A 28 0.18 -11.24 13.70
CA GLY A 28 1.52 -11.50 14.20
C GLY A 28 2.02 -10.53 15.25
N LEU A 29 1.19 -9.63 15.76
CA LEU A 29 1.60 -8.67 16.78
C LEU A 29 1.54 -9.23 18.19
N ASN A 30 0.78 -10.31 18.39
CA ASN A 30 0.70 -10.99 19.68
C ASN A 30 1.58 -12.23 19.62
N PRO A 31 2.72 -12.27 20.36
CA PRO A 31 3.62 -13.42 20.29
C PRO A 31 3.01 -14.72 20.83
N GLU A 32 1.98 -14.61 21.68
CA GLU A 32 1.30 -15.80 22.21
C GLU A 32 0.25 -16.35 21.24
N LYS A 33 -0.24 -15.52 20.33
CA LYS A 33 -1.26 -15.89 19.32
C LYS A 33 -0.84 -15.33 17.96
N PRO A 34 0.18 -15.93 17.30
CA PRO A 34 0.77 -15.35 16.10
C PRO A 34 -0.17 -15.27 14.90
N MET A 35 -1.26 -16.03 14.90
CA MET A 35 -2.25 -15.97 13.81
C MET A 35 -3.38 -15.00 14.09
N GLU A 36 -3.43 -14.42 15.28
CA GLU A 36 -4.49 -13.49 15.66
C GLU A 36 -4.28 -12.13 15.00
N GLN A 37 -5.40 -11.54 14.55
CA GLN A 37 -5.41 -10.17 14.04
C GLN A 37 -5.55 -9.20 15.22
N THR A 38 -4.60 -8.30 15.37
CA THR A 38 -4.65 -7.27 16.41
C THR A 38 -5.30 -6.01 15.85
N PRO A 39 -6.37 -5.50 16.47
CA PRO A 39 -7.00 -4.26 16.02
C PRO A 39 -6.05 -3.08 16.15
N LEU A 40 -6.11 -2.17 15.19
CA LEU A 40 -5.28 -0.95 15.13
C LEU A 40 -6.19 0.27 15.06
N PRO A 41 -6.94 0.58 16.12
CA PRO A 41 -7.88 1.71 16.08
C PRO A 41 -7.13 3.03 15.92
N GLY A 42 -7.61 3.86 15.00
CA GLY A 42 -7.05 5.19 14.77
C GLY A 42 -5.76 5.23 13.97
N VAL A 43 -5.16 4.09 13.66
CA VAL A 43 -3.93 4.04 12.85
C VAL A 43 -4.29 4.24 11.39
N ALA A 44 -3.65 5.20 10.73
CA ALA A 44 -3.81 5.43 9.31
C ALA A 44 -2.54 6.03 8.73
N PHE A 45 -2.34 5.76 7.44
CA PHE A 45 -1.21 6.30 6.69
C PHE A 45 -1.73 7.06 5.47
N TYR A 46 -1.21 8.24 5.26
CA TYR A 46 -1.48 9.01 4.05
C TYR A 46 -0.37 8.67 3.06
N VAL A 47 -0.71 7.89 2.04
CA VAL A 47 0.28 7.29 1.15
C VAL A 47 -0.10 7.45 -0.32
N ARG A 48 0.92 7.54 -1.17
CA ARG A 48 0.78 7.38 -2.62
C ARG A 48 0.82 5.90 -2.96
N SER A 49 0.41 5.58 -4.17
CA SER A 49 0.38 4.19 -4.64
C SER A 49 1.78 3.67 -5.00
N THR A 50 1.99 2.37 -4.82
CA THR A 50 3.17 1.71 -5.38
C THR A 50 3.16 1.72 -6.91
N ASN A 51 2.05 2.14 -7.53
CA ASN A 51 1.97 2.36 -8.98
C ASN A 51 2.29 3.81 -9.37
N TYR A 52 2.59 4.67 -8.39
CA TYR A 52 2.98 6.06 -8.65
C TYR A 52 4.26 6.08 -9.50
N PRO A 53 4.24 6.71 -10.70
CA PRO A 53 5.36 6.61 -11.63
C PRO A 53 6.73 6.99 -11.06
N ALA A 54 6.79 8.04 -10.25
CA ALA A 54 8.06 8.45 -9.64
C ALA A 54 8.61 7.37 -8.70
N TYR A 55 7.74 6.68 -7.95
CA TYR A 55 8.15 5.57 -7.11
C TYR A 55 8.67 4.40 -7.96
N VAL A 56 7.92 4.03 -8.99
CA VAL A 56 8.28 2.90 -9.88
C VAL A 56 9.65 3.16 -10.50
N THR A 57 9.89 4.36 -11.02
CA THR A 57 11.16 4.74 -11.62
C THR A 57 12.31 4.70 -10.61
N ALA A 58 12.09 5.28 -9.42
CA ALA A 58 13.10 5.31 -8.37
C ALA A 58 13.45 3.90 -7.87
N ARG A 59 12.44 3.04 -7.72
CA ARG A 59 12.64 1.66 -7.31
C ARG A 59 13.47 0.89 -8.34
N GLN A 60 13.16 1.07 -9.61
CA GLN A 60 13.88 0.39 -10.67
C GLN A 60 15.34 0.83 -10.71
N ALA A 61 15.60 2.14 -10.58
CA ALA A 61 16.97 2.66 -10.53
C ALA A 61 17.74 2.09 -9.33
N ALA A 62 17.10 2.01 -8.16
CA ALA A 62 17.71 1.44 -6.96
C ALA A 62 18.08 -0.04 -7.16
N LEU A 63 17.19 -0.81 -7.80
CA LEU A 63 17.46 -2.22 -8.09
C LEU A 63 18.61 -2.40 -9.06
N GLU A 64 18.74 -1.52 -10.06
CA GLU A 64 19.85 -1.56 -11.01
C GLU A 64 21.17 -1.25 -10.31
N ASP A 65 21.19 -0.27 -9.43
CA ASP A 65 22.37 0.06 -8.64
C ASP A 65 22.78 -1.10 -7.73
N LEU A 66 21.81 -1.77 -7.12
CA LEU A 66 22.09 -2.95 -6.29
C LEU A 66 22.75 -4.07 -7.09
N LYS A 67 22.31 -4.28 -8.32
CA LYS A 67 22.91 -5.32 -9.19
C LYS A 67 24.36 -5.00 -9.53
N LYS A 68 24.71 -3.73 -9.66
CA LYS A 68 26.10 -3.31 -9.91
C LYS A 68 26.97 -3.55 -8.68
N ASP A 69 26.44 -3.18 -7.49
CA ASP A 69 27.20 -3.28 -6.25
C ASP A 69 27.24 -4.72 -5.73
N TYR A 70 26.20 -5.50 -5.99
CA TYR A 70 26.07 -6.88 -5.50
C TYR A 70 25.65 -7.82 -6.64
N PRO A 71 26.61 -8.12 -7.58
CA PRO A 71 26.27 -8.92 -8.76
C PRO A 71 25.89 -10.38 -8.44
N ASP A 72 26.19 -10.86 -7.24
CA ASP A 72 25.81 -12.19 -6.78
C ASP A 72 24.44 -12.21 -6.05
N ASP A 73 23.71 -11.10 -6.09
CA ASP A 73 22.41 -10.90 -5.43
C ASP A 73 22.45 -11.03 -3.89
N LYS A 74 23.63 -11.02 -3.29
CA LYS A 74 23.79 -11.11 -1.83
C LYS A 74 23.82 -9.71 -1.21
N VAL A 75 22.68 -9.05 -1.19
CA VAL A 75 22.54 -7.71 -0.63
C VAL A 75 22.46 -7.81 0.90
N PRO A 76 23.33 -7.10 1.64
CA PRO A 76 23.19 -7.06 3.10
C PRO A 76 21.82 -6.52 3.52
N THR A 77 21.24 -7.10 4.58
CA THR A 77 19.91 -6.71 5.06
C THR A 77 19.82 -5.21 5.35
N GLU A 78 20.83 -4.65 5.99
CA GLU A 78 20.83 -3.22 6.32
C GLU A 78 20.80 -2.32 5.08
N VAL A 79 21.39 -2.76 3.98
CA VAL A 79 21.37 -2.02 2.72
C VAL A 79 19.98 -2.06 2.12
N ALA A 80 19.38 -3.25 2.07
CA ALA A 80 18.01 -3.42 1.56
C ALA A 80 17.01 -2.61 2.37
N VAL A 81 17.09 -2.67 3.69
CA VAL A 81 16.19 -1.93 4.58
C VAL A 81 16.33 -0.42 4.39
N ARG A 82 17.54 0.08 4.26
CA ARG A 82 17.79 1.51 4.05
C ARG A 82 17.17 1.99 2.74
N ILE A 83 17.28 1.20 1.69
CA ILE A 83 16.70 1.54 0.40
C ILE A 83 15.17 1.53 0.46
N GLU A 84 14.58 0.51 1.07
CA GLU A 84 13.13 0.45 1.25
C GLU A 84 12.62 1.66 2.04
N ALA A 85 13.31 2.01 3.12
CA ALA A 85 12.95 3.15 3.95
C ALA A 85 13.03 4.46 3.15
N GLN A 86 14.09 4.64 2.39
CA GLN A 86 14.29 5.83 1.58
C GLN A 86 13.19 5.97 0.52
N LEU A 87 12.90 4.90 -0.20
CA LEU A 87 11.85 4.91 -1.23
C LEU A 87 10.48 5.22 -0.63
N ALA A 88 10.18 4.66 0.55
CA ALA A 88 8.92 4.92 1.22
C ALA A 88 8.77 6.39 1.62
N VAL A 89 9.81 6.97 2.23
CA VAL A 89 9.77 8.35 2.71
C VAL A 89 9.75 9.35 1.55
N GLU A 90 10.50 9.08 0.49
CA GLU A 90 10.61 10.02 -0.63
C GLU A 90 9.41 9.97 -1.57
N HIS A 91 8.78 8.81 -1.72
CA HIS A 91 7.78 8.64 -2.78
C HIS A 91 6.41 8.16 -2.32
N LEU A 92 6.31 7.50 -1.19
CA LEU A 92 5.04 6.88 -0.78
C LEU A 92 4.40 7.57 0.42
N LEU A 93 5.09 7.61 1.55
CA LEU A 93 4.51 8.08 2.81
C LEU A 93 4.54 9.61 2.90
N ILE A 94 3.37 10.20 3.13
CA ILE A 94 3.20 11.64 3.25
C ILE A 94 2.91 12.04 4.69
N ASP A 95 2.12 11.22 5.40
CA ASP A 95 1.71 11.52 6.78
C ASP A 95 1.24 10.24 7.45
N TRP A 96 1.12 10.26 8.77
CA TRP A 96 0.50 9.18 9.53
C TRP A 96 -0.25 9.72 10.74
N ARG A 97 -1.09 8.89 11.33
CA ARG A 97 -1.76 9.18 12.59
C ARG A 97 -1.98 7.89 13.38
N GLY A 98 -2.23 8.03 14.67
CA GLY A 98 -2.50 6.90 15.54
C GLY A 98 -1.28 6.35 16.26
N PHE A 99 -0.13 7.04 16.17
CA PHE A 99 1.10 6.68 16.87
C PHE A 99 1.43 7.74 17.92
N ASP A 100 2.25 7.36 18.88
CA ASP A 100 2.73 8.28 19.93
C ASP A 100 3.84 9.22 19.44
N ILE A 101 4.24 9.09 18.19
CA ILE A 101 5.22 9.96 17.53
C ILE A 101 4.53 10.68 16.39
N THR A 102 4.56 12.03 16.41
CA THR A 102 4.03 12.84 15.32
C THR A 102 4.89 12.67 14.07
N TYR A 103 4.24 12.59 12.93
CA TYR A 103 4.94 12.46 11.65
C TYR A 103 5.86 13.66 11.39
N SER A 104 7.10 13.36 11.01
CA SER A 104 7.99 14.30 10.33
C SER A 104 8.87 13.46 9.40
N ALA A 105 9.17 13.98 8.22
CA ALA A 105 9.94 13.24 7.24
C ALA A 105 11.30 12.78 7.78
N GLU A 106 11.97 13.64 8.55
CA GLU A 106 13.27 13.32 9.14
C GLU A 106 13.21 12.20 10.17
N ALA A 107 12.27 12.32 11.12
CA ALA A 107 12.11 11.31 12.17
C ALA A 107 11.72 9.96 11.57
N VAL A 108 10.79 9.98 10.62
CA VAL A 108 10.29 8.76 9.97
C VAL A 108 11.37 8.07 9.15
N LYS A 109 12.23 8.84 8.48
CA LYS A 109 13.35 8.28 7.72
C LYS A 109 14.25 7.45 8.62
N THR A 110 14.60 7.97 9.79
CA THR A 110 15.43 7.26 10.78
C THR A 110 14.72 6.03 11.32
N ILE A 111 13.43 6.16 11.66
CA ILE A 111 12.63 5.06 12.20
C ILE A 111 12.53 3.92 11.17
N LEU A 112 12.18 4.24 9.93
CA LEU A 112 12.00 3.22 8.91
C LEU A 112 13.30 2.55 8.50
N ALA A 113 14.43 3.22 8.63
CA ALA A 113 15.74 2.65 8.30
C ALA A 113 16.23 1.66 9.35
N ALA A 114 15.64 1.63 10.53
CA ALA A 114 16.01 0.69 11.58
C ALA A 114 15.40 -0.68 11.32
N GLU A 115 16.21 -1.75 11.45
CA GLU A 115 15.77 -3.10 11.14
C GLU A 115 14.59 -3.56 12.00
N GLU A 116 14.52 -3.14 13.25
CA GLU A 116 13.46 -3.54 14.18
C GLU A 116 12.07 -3.02 13.77
N HIS A 117 11.99 -2.00 12.94
CA HIS A 117 10.70 -1.44 12.50
C HIS A 117 10.18 -2.09 11.21
N ARG A 118 10.45 -3.38 11.04
CA ARG A 118 10.00 -4.13 9.85
C ARG A 118 8.48 -4.19 9.70
N VAL A 119 7.76 -4.29 10.81
CA VAL A 119 6.29 -4.33 10.78
C VAL A 119 5.74 -3.01 10.26
N LEU A 120 6.29 -1.88 10.74
CA LEU A 120 5.87 -0.57 10.28
C LEU A 120 6.10 -0.38 8.78
N ARG A 121 7.27 -0.80 8.29
CA ARG A 121 7.55 -0.76 6.85
C ARG A 121 6.53 -1.59 6.07
N SER A 122 6.23 -2.79 6.55
CA SER A 122 5.24 -3.67 5.91
C SER A 122 3.87 -3.03 5.85
N MET A 123 3.44 -2.39 6.93
CA MET A 123 2.15 -1.68 6.98
C MET A 123 2.08 -0.57 5.93
N ILE A 124 3.14 0.22 5.81
CA ILE A 124 3.20 1.33 4.86
C ILE A 124 3.09 0.83 3.42
N TYR A 125 3.88 -0.19 3.08
CA TYR A 125 3.84 -0.75 1.72
C TYR A 125 2.51 -1.43 1.42
N TRP A 126 1.92 -2.10 2.42
CA TRP A 126 0.60 -2.70 2.27
C TRP A 126 -0.46 -1.61 1.97
N CYS A 127 -0.43 -0.53 2.73
CA CYS A 127 -1.36 0.58 2.51
C CYS A 127 -1.14 1.22 1.14
N ALA A 128 0.12 1.44 0.76
CA ALA A 128 0.46 2.01 -0.55
C ALA A 128 -0.05 1.14 -1.71
N GLY A 129 -0.06 -0.17 -1.53
CA GLY A 129 -0.59 -1.10 -2.52
C GLY A 129 -2.12 -1.04 -2.66
N ARG A 130 -2.81 -0.37 -1.74
CA ARG A 130 -4.28 -0.28 -1.76
C ARG A 130 -4.80 1.07 -2.24
N VAL A 131 -3.93 2.05 -2.41
CA VAL A 131 -4.33 3.38 -2.85
C VAL A 131 -4.97 3.34 -4.23
N GLY A 132 -6.05 4.09 -4.38
CA GLY A 132 -6.73 4.23 -5.67
C GLY A 132 -7.61 3.05 -6.05
N LYS A 133 -7.72 2.03 -5.20
CA LYS A 133 -8.58 0.88 -5.47
C LYS A 133 -10.03 1.26 -5.20
N ARG A 134 -10.90 0.76 -6.04
CA ARG A 134 -12.35 0.95 -5.90
C ARG A 134 -12.99 -0.35 -5.50
N ARG A 135 -14.13 -0.25 -4.87
CA ARG A 135 -14.95 -1.42 -4.57
C ARG A 135 -15.56 -1.92 -5.88
N VAL A 136 -15.43 -3.22 -6.14
CA VAL A 136 -16.04 -3.83 -7.31
C VAL A 136 -17.55 -3.69 -7.23
N GLU A 137 -18.15 -3.26 -8.32
CA GLU A 137 -19.60 -3.10 -8.44
C GLU A 137 -20.14 -4.08 -9.47
N PHE A 138 -21.34 -4.56 -9.19
CA PHE A 138 -22.04 -5.46 -10.07
C PHE A 138 -23.31 -4.80 -10.56
N VAL A 139 -23.69 -5.09 -11.80
CA VAL A 139 -24.97 -4.66 -12.35
C VAL A 139 -25.80 -5.89 -12.65
N LYS A 140 -27.10 -5.74 -12.51
CA LYS A 140 -28.03 -6.80 -12.89
C LYS A 140 -28.12 -6.88 -14.41
N ASP A 141 -28.20 -8.09 -14.92
CA ASP A 141 -28.38 -8.27 -16.35
C ASP A 141 -29.72 -7.71 -16.78
N ALA A 142 -29.71 -6.89 -17.81
CA ALA A 142 -30.93 -6.27 -18.34
C ALA A 142 -31.96 -7.31 -18.79
N ALA A 143 -31.49 -8.41 -19.33
CA ALA A 143 -32.34 -9.50 -19.77
C ALA A 143 -33.18 -10.09 -18.65
N LYS A 144 -32.66 -10.11 -17.42
CA LYS A 144 -33.40 -10.61 -16.27
C LYS A 144 -34.55 -9.64 -15.86
N ASN A 145 -34.31 -8.37 -16.10
CA ASN A 145 -35.28 -7.36 -15.70
C ASN A 145 -36.38 -7.14 -16.72
N SER A 146 -36.12 -7.55 -17.92
CA SER A 146 -37.13 -7.45 -18.96
C SER A 146 -38.22 -8.45 -18.76
N GLY A 147 -38.08 -9.09 -18.17
CA GLY A 147 -38.89 -9.89 -17.90
C GLY A 147 -40.19 -9.63 -17.97
N ALA A 148 -39.54 -9.28 -18.95
CA ALA A 148 -39.81 -9.10 -18.99
C ALA A 148 -40.26 -8.81 -19.48
N PRO A 149 -40.47 -8.90 -19.87
CA PRO A 149 -40.38 -8.62 -20.31
C PRO A 149 -40.69 -8.58 -20.84
N SER A 150 -40.94 -8.67 -21.09
CA SER A 150 -40.48 -8.58 -21.30
C SER A 150 -40.63 -8.58 -21.59
N ALA A 151 -41.44 -8.74 -21.84
CA ALA A 151 -40.93 -8.65 -21.77
C ALA A 151 -40.78 -8.32 -21.85
N GLY A 152 -41.23 -8.40 -22.10
CA GLY A 152 -40.49 -8.05 -21.87
C GLY A 152 -40.33 -7.72 -21.87
N LYS A 153 -40.48 -7.90 -22.10
CA LYS A 153 -39.90 -7.57 -21.93
C LYS A 153 -39.54 -7.50 -22.01
#